data_2e116250b149414375b09bd4dd5e18de
#
_entry.id   2e116250b149414375b09bd4dd5e18de
#
_cell.length_a   1.000
_cell.length_b   1.000
_cell.length_c   1.000
_cell.angle_alpha   90.00
_cell.angle_beta   90.00
_cell.angle_gamma   90.00
#
_symmetry.space_group_name_H-M   'P 1'
#
loop_
_entity.id
_entity.type
_entity.pdbx_description
1 polymer ?
#
loop_
_entity_poly.entity_id
_entity_poly.type
_entity_poly.pdbx_seq_one_letter_code
_entity_poly.pdbx_strand_id
1 'polypeptide(L)'
;MPARRNNRRYLLWLALGTTFMAAAMAVLLALQVTQQRSIRKSSDLRSDSITALAFQLEREFLRLRQALELHAQSEVPKPLKELRLRSDIFASRFQVMHDTPSTTALHEQRAYMETMPRLEALVTRIDQLLGSDKAPSQKEFQQLVEEFNGLGPDVQELTMAANRHVSTLLEEQESTMLTQSGHIMVLIVAQLVILLLAAAALAWRQYRQEKERQALQRLTESLQAANAAAEEANRGKSQF
;
A
#
# COMPACT_ATOMS: atom_id res chain seq x y z
N MET A 1 -60.03 3.03 -3.02
CA MET A 1 -58.82 2.73 -3.79
C MET A 1 -57.52 3.52 -3.41
N PRO A 2 -57.28 3.97 -2.15
CA PRO A 2 -56.03 4.71 -1.81
C PRO A 2 -54.87 3.82 -1.39
N ALA A 3 -55.06 2.57 -1.01
CA ALA A 3 -53.97 1.72 -0.45
C ALA A 3 -52.88 1.29 -1.44
N ARG A 4 -53.17 1.23 -2.75
CA ARG A 4 -52.21 0.81 -3.79
C ARG A 4 -51.11 1.84 -4.07
N ARG A 5 -51.38 3.13 -3.82
CA ARG A 5 -50.47 4.26 -4.15
C ARG A 5 -49.37 4.39 -3.10
N ASN A 6 -49.64 4.07 -1.83
CA ASN A 6 -48.69 4.13 -0.72
C ASN A 6 -47.67 3.00 -0.78
N ASN A 7 -48.05 1.81 -1.24
CA ASN A 7 -47.15 0.64 -1.32
C ASN A 7 -46.08 0.82 -2.41
N ARG A 8 -46.40 1.44 -3.58
CA ARG A 8 -45.40 1.73 -4.63
C ARG A 8 -44.37 2.76 -4.18
N ARG A 9 -44.79 3.80 -3.45
CA ARG A 9 -43.87 4.80 -2.91
C ARG A 9 -42.89 4.20 -1.90
N TYR A 10 -43.35 3.33 -1.03
CA TYR A 10 -42.52 2.66 -0.04
C TYR A 10 -41.51 1.70 -0.68
N LEU A 11 -41.91 0.93 -1.67
CA LEU A 11 -41.00 0.07 -2.46
C LEU A 11 -39.94 0.88 -3.21
N LEU A 12 -40.33 2.03 -3.77
CA LEU A 12 -39.39 2.94 -4.41
C LEU A 12 -38.36 3.52 -3.43
N TRP A 13 -38.80 3.94 -2.24
CA TRP A 13 -37.90 4.44 -1.20
C TRP A 13 -36.93 3.36 -0.69
N LEU A 14 -37.41 2.13 -0.56
CA LEU A 14 -36.60 1.01 -0.11
C LEU A 14 -35.59 0.57 -1.18
N ALA A 15 -36.01 0.52 -2.45
CA ALA A 15 -35.11 0.27 -3.58
C ALA A 15 -34.08 1.40 -3.73
N LEU A 16 -34.50 2.66 -3.58
CA LEU A 16 -33.60 3.81 -3.64
C LEU A 16 -32.56 3.77 -2.50
N GLY A 17 -32.99 3.42 -1.29
CA GLY A 17 -32.10 3.29 -0.12
C GLY A 17 -31.06 2.17 -0.29
N THR A 18 -31.47 1.00 -0.78
CA THR A 18 -30.56 -0.12 -1.01
C THR A 18 -29.58 0.16 -2.14
N THR A 19 -30.03 0.81 -3.23
CA THR A 19 -29.19 1.22 -4.35
C THR A 19 -28.18 2.29 -3.92
N PHE A 20 -28.60 3.28 -3.14
CA PHE A 20 -27.72 4.31 -2.60
C PHE A 20 -26.65 3.72 -1.68
N MET A 21 -27.02 2.77 -0.81
CA MET A 21 -26.09 2.11 0.10
C MET A 21 -25.07 1.24 -0.67
N ALA A 22 -25.53 0.52 -1.70
CA ALA A 22 -24.63 -0.25 -2.57
C ALA A 22 -23.67 0.66 -3.37
N ALA A 23 -24.14 1.78 -3.87
CA ALA A 23 -23.31 2.76 -4.57
C ALA A 23 -22.30 3.42 -3.64
N ALA A 24 -22.68 3.82 -2.43
CA ALA A 24 -21.77 4.37 -1.43
C ALA A 24 -20.65 3.39 -1.05
N MET A 25 -20.99 2.11 -0.90
CA MET A 25 -20.00 1.07 -0.62
C MET A 25 -19.05 0.83 -1.80
N ALA A 26 -19.56 0.81 -3.03
CA ALA A 26 -18.73 0.69 -4.22
C ALA A 26 -17.73 1.85 -4.34
N VAL A 27 -18.14 3.08 -4.02
CA VAL A 27 -17.28 4.26 -4.00
C VAL A 27 -16.22 4.15 -2.90
N LEU A 28 -16.58 3.72 -1.68
CA LEU A 28 -15.63 3.51 -0.60
C LEU A 28 -14.57 2.44 -0.96
N LEU A 29 -15.01 1.32 -1.54
CA LEU A 29 -14.10 0.27 -2.02
C LEU A 29 -13.17 0.78 -3.14
N ALA A 30 -13.69 1.54 -4.09
CA ALA A 30 -12.89 2.12 -5.17
C ALA A 30 -11.84 3.11 -4.63
N LEU A 31 -12.22 3.99 -3.70
CA LEU A 31 -11.31 4.93 -3.03
C LEU A 31 -10.21 4.19 -2.25
N GLN A 32 -10.56 3.13 -1.54
CA GLN A 32 -9.62 2.35 -0.75
C GLN A 32 -8.63 1.58 -1.63
N VAL A 33 -9.09 0.98 -2.73
CA VAL A 33 -8.21 0.30 -3.71
C VAL A 33 -7.26 1.28 -4.39
N THR A 34 -7.73 2.47 -4.76
CA THR A 34 -6.87 3.51 -5.36
C THR A 34 -5.85 4.05 -4.37
N GLN A 35 -6.22 4.27 -3.12
CA GLN A 35 -5.32 4.73 -2.06
C GLN A 35 -4.25 3.68 -1.74
N GLN A 36 -4.61 2.39 -1.64
CA GLN A 36 -3.65 1.30 -1.45
C GLN A 36 -2.64 1.18 -2.61
N ARG A 37 -3.09 1.32 -3.86
CA ARG A 37 -2.20 1.26 -5.03
C ARG A 37 -1.21 2.42 -5.06
N SER A 38 -1.63 3.62 -4.66
CA SER A 38 -0.75 4.79 -4.61
C SER A 38 0.32 4.65 -3.53
N ILE A 39 -0.04 4.19 -2.34
CA ILE A 39 0.89 3.97 -1.22
C ILE A 39 1.91 2.87 -1.56
N ARG A 40 1.47 1.73 -2.09
CA ARG A 40 2.37 0.65 -2.52
C ARG A 40 3.41 1.15 -3.51
N LYS A 41 2.97 1.80 -4.58
CA LYS A 41 3.88 2.23 -5.65
C LYS A 41 4.95 3.23 -5.19
N SER A 42 4.63 4.12 -4.26
CA SER A 42 5.60 5.09 -3.73
C SER A 42 6.54 4.48 -2.69
N SER A 43 6.10 3.49 -1.93
CA SER A 43 6.90 2.82 -0.91
C SER A 43 7.89 1.82 -1.51
N ASP A 44 7.44 0.97 -2.44
CA ASP A 44 8.30 0.00 -3.11
C ASP A 44 9.46 0.70 -3.85
N LEU A 45 9.17 1.81 -4.56
CA LEU A 45 10.20 2.59 -5.24
C LEU A 45 11.21 3.24 -4.28
N ARG A 46 10.79 3.67 -3.09
CA ARG A 46 11.71 4.23 -2.08
C ARG A 46 12.57 3.16 -1.43
N SER A 47 11.98 2.05 -1.06
CA SER A 47 12.68 0.91 -0.43
C SER A 47 13.78 0.36 -1.33
N ASP A 48 13.44 0.07 -2.58
CA ASP A 48 14.39 -0.43 -3.58
C ASP A 48 15.50 0.58 -3.84
N SER A 49 15.17 1.89 -3.83
CA SER A 49 16.15 2.96 -4.03
C SER A 49 17.17 3.03 -2.88
N ILE A 50 16.75 2.99 -1.61
CA ILE A 50 17.64 3.09 -0.45
C ILE A 50 18.64 1.93 -0.44
N THR A 51 18.15 0.71 -0.53
CA THR A 51 18.98 -0.50 -0.53
C THR A 51 19.93 -0.51 -1.73
N ALA A 52 19.43 -0.15 -2.92
CA ALA A 52 20.26 -0.09 -4.12
C ALA A 52 21.37 0.95 -4.02
N LEU A 53 21.10 2.12 -3.44
CA LEU A 53 22.10 3.17 -3.25
C LEU A 53 23.18 2.75 -2.27
N ALA A 54 22.80 2.12 -1.15
CA ALA A 54 23.77 1.61 -0.16
C ALA A 54 24.67 0.53 -0.78
N PHE A 55 24.11 -0.44 -1.48
CA PHE A 55 24.88 -1.47 -2.18
C PHE A 55 25.77 -0.90 -3.31
N GLN A 56 25.30 0.13 -4.03
CA GLN A 56 26.12 0.77 -5.05
C GLN A 56 27.30 1.51 -4.43
N LEU A 57 27.10 2.21 -3.30
CA LEU A 57 28.17 2.87 -2.58
C LEU A 57 29.21 1.85 -2.08
N GLU A 58 28.77 0.79 -1.41
CA GLU A 58 29.66 -0.29 -0.93
C GLU A 58 30.43 -0.93 -2.07
N ARG A 59 29.80 -1.24 -3.18
CA ARG A 59 30.43 -1.83 -4.36
C ARG A 59 31.52 -0.93 -4.92
N GLU A 60 31.27 0.36 -5.06
CA GLU A 60 32.27 1.28 -5.63
C GLU A 60 33.37 1.58 -4.58
N PHE A 61 33.07 1.57 -3.29
CA PHE A 61 34.07 1.60 -2.23
C PHE A 61 35.03 0.41 -2.33
N LEU A 62 34.54 -0.81 -2.46
CA LEU A 62 35.35 -2.02 -2.60
C LEU A 62 36.19 -2.03 -3.88
N ARG A 63 35.62 -1.52 -5.00
CA ARG A 63 36.35 -1.40 -6.28
C ARG A 63 37.48 -0.40 -6.21
N LEU A 64 37.24 0.74 -5.56
CA LEU A 64 38.27 1.76 -5.40
C LEU A 64 39.37 1.25 -4.46
N ARG A 65 39.01 0.61 -3.34
CA ARG A 65 39.98 -0.05 -2.45
C ARG A 65 40.88 -1.03 -3.21
N GLN A 66 40.30 -1.93 -3.99
CA GLN A 66 41.04 -2.89 -4.80
C GLN A 66 41.98 -2.19 -5.78
N ALA A 67 41.53 -1.14 -6.44
CA ALA A 67 42.36 -0.38 -7.36
C ALA A 67 43.56 0.31 -6.65
N LEU A 68 43.34 0.83 -5.43
CA LEU A 68 44.37 1.41 -4.57
C LEU A 68 45.38 0.34 -4.10
N GLU A 69 44.93 -0.82 -3.66
CA GLU A 69 45.80 -1.95 -3.28
C GLU A 69 46.70 -2.37 -4.42
N LEU A 70 46.17 -2.48 -5.65
CA LEU A 70 46.97 -2.81 -6.83
C LEU A 70 47.99 -1.74 -7.18
N HIS A 71 47.74 -0.46 -6.88
CA HIS A 71 48.73 0.61 -7.08
C HIS A 71 49.78 0.61 -5.97
N ALA A 72 49.35 0.38 -4.71
CA ALA A 72 50.26 0.32 -3.56
C ALA A 72 51.27 -0.86 -3.63
N GLN A 73 50.87 -1.97 -4.28
CA GLN A 73 51.71 -3.17 -4.43
C GLN A 73 52.60 -3.15 -5.70
N SER A 74 52.33 -2.20 -6.63
CA SER A 74 53.03 -2.18 -7.90
C SER A 74 54.39 -1.50 -7.76
N GLU A 75 55.47 -2.19 -8.15
CA GLU A 75 56.82 -1.61 -8.24
C GLU A 75 56.95 -0.68 -9.44
N VAL A 76 56.09 -0.82 -10.45
CA VAL A 76 56.10 0.01 -11.65
C VAL A 76 54.97 1.05 -11.57
N PRO A 77 55.25 2.34 -11.79
CA PRO A 77 54.25 3.36 -11.79
C PRO A 77 53.15 3.07 -12.80
N LYS A 78 51.94 2.83 -12.33
CA LYS A 78 50.74 2.67 -13.17
C LYS A 78 50.12 4.01 -13.46
N PRO A 79 49.48 4.19 -14.64
CA PRO A 79 48.79 5.43 -14.97
C PRO A 79 47.64 5.67 -14.00
N LEU A 80 47.58 6.87 -13.38
CA LEU A 80 46.57 7.28 -12.41
C LEU A 80 45.18 7.48 -13.01
N LYS A 81 45.06 7.45 -14.36
CA LYS A 81 43.81 7.74 -15.05
C LYS A 81 42.65 6.82 -14.62
N GLU A 82 42.92 5.53 -14.49
CA GLU A 82 41.91 4.57 -14.07
C GLU A 82 41.54 4.78 -12.60
N LEU A 83 42.51 5.05 -11.75
CA LEU A 83 42.28 5.30 -10.34
C LEU A 83 41.48 6.59 -10.12
N ARG A 84 41.78 7.66 -10.85
CA ARG A 84 40.97 8.90 -10.85
C ARG A 84 39.51 8.62 -11.26
N LEU A 85 39.29 7.90 -12.36
CA LEU A 85 37.96 7.53 -12.78
C LEU A 85 37.18 6.75 -11.70
N ARG A 86 37.84 5.80 -11.03
CA ARG A 86 37.22 5.05 -9.93
C ARG A 86 36.89 5.95 -8.73
N SER A 87 37.79 6.88 -8.40
CA SER A 87 37.56 7.90 -7.38
C SER A 87 36.36 8.77 -7.70
N ASP A 88 36.25 9.28 -8.94
CA ASP A 88 35.14 10.11 -9.38
C ASP A 88 33.80 9.36 -9.30
N ILE A 89 33.78 8.07 -9.69
CA ILE A 89 32.59 7.23 -9.59
C ILE A 89 32.19 7.03 -8.12
N PHE A 90 33.17 6.75 -7.25
CA PHE A 90 32.90 6.58 -5.82
C PHE A 90 32.39 7.86 -5.18
N ALA A 91 33.03 9.02 -5.43
CA ALA A 91 32.59 10.33 -4.94
C ALA A 91 31.17 10.66 -5.44
N SER A 92 30.86 10.39 -6.69
CA SER A 92 29.50 10.56 -7.22
C SER A 92 28.48 9.66 -6.51
N ARG A 93 28.81 8.40 -6.19
CA ARG A 93 27.89 7.51 -5.43
C ARG A 93 27.71 7.96 -3.99
N PHE A 94 28.80 8.43 -3.36
CA PHE A 94 28.73 9.05 -2.04
C PHE A 94 27.78 10.25 -2.04
N GLN A 95 27.93 11.15 -3.00
CA GLN A 95 27.08 12.34 -3.10
C GLN A 95 25.61 11.99 -3.36
N VAL A 96 25.34 11.04 -4.24
CA VAL A 96 23.97 10.53 -4.47
C VAL A 96 23.37 9.95 -3.21
N MET A 97 24.14 9.17 -2.43
CA MET A 97 23.69 8.61 -1.16
C MET A 97 23.41 9.70 -0.12
N HIS A 98 24.21 10.79 -0.11
CA HIS A 98 24.08 11.91 0.81
C HIS A 98 22.89 12.81 0.46
N ASP A 99 22.72 13.16 -0.83
CA ASP A 99 21.80 14.23 -1.26
C ASP A 99 20.40 13.73 -1.67
N THR A 100 20.22 12.42 -1.83
CA THR A 100 18.95 11.87 -2.30
C THR A 100 17.87 11.91 -1.21
N PRO A 101 16.68 12.49 -1.47
CA PRO A 101 15.61 12.57 -0.47
C PRO A 101 15.14 11.22 0.08
N SER A 102 15.29 10.13 -0.68
CA SER A 102 14.91 8.79 -0.21
C SER A 102 15.79 8.30 0.94
N THR A 103 17.05 8.76 1.04
CA THR A 103 17.99 8.36 2.09
C THR A 103 17.81 9.13 3.40
N THR A 104 16.99 10.19 3.43
CA THR A 104 16.73 10.99 4.64
C THR A 104 16.32 10.13 5.85
N ALA A 105 15.59 9.04 5.61
CA ALA A 105 15.18 8.11 6.65
C ALA A 105 16.38 7.35 7.29
N LEU A 106 17.52 7.27 6.60
CA LEU A 106 18.76 6.70 7.15
C LEU A 106 19.55 7.69 7.98
N HIS A 107 19.32 9.00 7.86
CA HIS A 107 20.09 10.04 8.55
C HIS A 107 19.99 9.90 10.08
N GLU A 108 18.91 9.33 10.60
CA GLU A 108 18.72 9.07 12.04
C GLU A 108 19.34 7.74 12.48
N GLN A 109 19.79 6.90 11.56
CA GLN A 109 20.42 5.63 11.87
C GLN A 109 21.87 5.86 12.33
N ARG A 110 22.24 5.21 13.43
CA ARG A 110 23.58 5.34 14.00
C ARG A 110 24.68 5.01 12.98
N ALA A 111 24.50 3.94 12.21
CA ALA A 111 25.46 3.54 11.18
C ALA A 111 25.69 4.65 10.15
N TYR A 112 24.65 5.39 9.75
CA TYR A 112 24.75 6.52 8.83
C TYR A 112 25.49 7.69 9.47
N MET A 113 25.12 8.11 10.69
CA MET A 113 25.72 9.23 11.41
C MET A 113 27.21 9.04 11.70
N GLU A 114 27.62 7.80 11.94
CA GLU A 114 29.03 7.49 12.24
C GLU A 114 29.85 7.29 10.95
N THR A 115 29.28 6.72 9.90
CA THR A 115 30.02 6.34 8.69
C THR A 115 30.12 7.48 7.66
N MET A 116 29.05 8.24 7.43
CA MET A 116 29.02 9.24 6.36
C MET A 116 30.05 10.38 6.54
N PRO A 117 30.26 10.96 7.73
CA PRO A 117 31.31 11.98 7.90
C PRO A 117 32.73 11.43 7.64
N ARG A 118 32.96 10.16 7.99
CA ARG A 118 34.27 9.52 7.76
C ARG A 118 34.50 9.24 6.27
N LEU A 119 33.44 8.88 5.53
CA LEU A 119 33.49 8.73 4.07
C LEU A 119 33.71 10.06 3.38
N GLU A 120 33.10 11.16 3.87
CA GLU A 120 33.31 12.51 3.35
C GLU A 120 34.77 12.95 3.51
N ALA A 121 35.36 12.72 4.69
CA ALA A 121 36.75 12.99 4.93
C ALA A 121 37.67 12.16 4.01
N LEU A 122 37.31 10.90 3.79
CA LEU A 122 38.05 10.00 2.88
C LEU A 122 37.96 10.49 1.43
N VAL A 123 36.76 10.86 0.94
CA VAL A 123 36.56 11.43 -0.42
C VAL A 123 37.42 12.68 -0.60
N THR A 124 37.37 13.59 0.36
CA THR A 124 38.17 14.84 0.34
C THR A 124 39.65 14.54 0.29
N ARG A 125 40.13 13.57 1.05
CA ARG A 125 41.54 13.18 1.05
C ARG A 125 41.99 12.55 -0.27
N ILE A 126 41.14 11.70 -0.86
CA ILE A 126 41.41 11.11 -2.17
C ILE A 126 41.52 12.19 -3.23
N ASP A 127 40.59 13.14 -3.23
CA ASP A 127 40.56 14.25 -4.20
C ASP A 127 41.82 15.10 -4.08
N GLN A 128 42.26 15.44 -2.87
CA GLN A 128 43.52 16.17 -2.64
C GLN A 128 44.74 15.38 -3.13
N LEU A 129 44.76 14.06 -2.89
CA LEU A 129 45.88 13.21 -3.26
C LEU A 129 45.98 12.99 -4.77
N LEU A 130 44.85 12.69 -5.43
CA LEU A 130 44.80 12.38 -6.84
C LEU A 130 44.65 13.62 -7.72
N GLY A 131 44.11 14.73 -7.18
CA GLY A 131 43.99 16.03 -7.87
C GLY A 131 45.31 16.82 -7.93
N SER A 132 46.30 16.44 -7.12
CA SER A 132 47.62 17.07 -7.14
C SER A 132 48.37 16.79 -8.45
N ASP A 133 49.14 17.77 -8.92
CA ASP A 133 50.04 17.59 -10.06
C ASP A 133 51.20 16.63 -9.75
N LYS A 134 51.51 16.42 -8.49
CA LYS A 134 52.56 15.50 -8.03
C LYS A 134 51.97 14.10 -7.89
N ALA A 135 52.57 13.13 -8.53
CA ALA A 135 52.20 11.73 -8.36
C ALA A 135 52.32 11.30 -6.87
N PRO A 136 51.30 10.67 -6.26
CA PRO A 136 51.37 10.19 -4.91
C PRO A 136 52.51 9.18 -4.71
N SER A 137 53.14 9.25 -3.54
CA SER A 137 54.16 8.30 -3.15
C SER A 137 53.55 6.96 -2.78
N GLN A 138 54.33 5.89 -2.83
CA GLN A 138 53.87 4.55 -2.40
C GLN A 138 53.41 4.53 -0.94
N LYS A 139 54.03 5.32 -0.08
CA LYS A 139 53.64 5.45 1.34
C LYS A 139 52.21 6.08 1.48
N GLU A 140 51.94 7.08 0.67
CA GLU A 140 50.58 7.73 0.65
C GLU A 140 49.52 6.77 0.17
N PHE A 141 49.81 5.94 -0.84
CA PHE A 141 48.88 4.88 -1.26
C PHE A 141 48.66 3.83 -0.15
N GLN A 142 49.71 3.41 0.54
CA GLN A 142 49.57 2.45 1.64
C GLN A 142 48.72 3.01 2.78
N GLN A 143 48.94 4.26 3.17
CA GLN A 143 48.12 4.92 4.18
C GLN A 143 46.65 4.99 3.77
N LEU A 144 46.38 5.31 2.50
CA LEU A 144 45.01 5.37 2.01
C LEU A 144 44.35 3.99 2.01
N VAL A 145 45.07 2.93 1.64
CA VAL A 145 44.60 1.51 1.75
C VAL A 145 44.26 1.14 3.18
N GLU A 146 45.08 1.55 4.17
CA GLU A 146 44.81 1.31 5.58
C GLU A 146 43.51 2.02 6.03
N GLU A 147 43.29 3.25 5.59
CA GLU A 147 42.05 3.97 5.87
C GLU A 147 40.83 3.29 5.28
N PHE A 148 40.92 2.82 4.01
CA PHE A 148 39.84 2.03 3.39
C PHE A 148 39.56 0.74 4.15
N ASN A 149 40.60 0.04 4.59
CA ASN A 149 40.46 -1.18 5.38
C ASN A 149 39.79 -0.91 6.72
N GLY A 150 40.13 0.19 7.38
CA GLY A 150 39.50 0.62 8.62
C GLY A 150 38.03 1.02 8.48
N LEU A 151 37.63 1.52 7.30
CA LEU A 151 36.23 1.92 7.01
C LEU A 151 35.38 0.78 6.44
N GLY A 152 35.98 -0.28 5.96
CA GLY A 152 35.27 -1.40 5.33
C GLY A 152 34.11 -1.95 6.19
N PRO A 153 34.32 -2.28 7.47
CA PRO A 153 33.25 -2.74 8.36
C PRO A 153 32.12 -1.71 8.54
N ASP A 154 32.47 -0.42 8.61
CA ASP A 154 31.46 0.65 8.78
C ASP A 154 30.58 0.80 7.54
N VAL A 155 31.16 0.72 6.34
CA VAL A 155 30.39 0.76 5.07
C VAL A 155 29.50 -0.46 4.96
N GLN A 156 29.95 -1.64 5.35
CA GLN A 156 29.12 -2.84 5.41
C GLN A 156 27.98 -2.70 6.41
N GLU A 157 28.26 -2.16 7.61
CA GLU A 157 27.22 -1.91 8.63
C GLU A 157 26.17 -0.89 8.14
N LEU A 158 26.60 0.15 7.39
CA LEU A 158 25.70 1.10 6.75
C LEU A 158 24.78 0.38 5.75
N THR A 159 25.31 -0.50 4.93
CA THR A 159 24.53 -1.29 3.96
C THR A 159 23.52 -2.21 4.66
N MET A 160 23.96 -2.87 5.74
CA MET A 160 23.08 -3.71 6.56
C MET A 160 21.99 -2.90 7.26
N ALA A 161 22.32 -1.70 7.77
CA ALA A 161 21.36 -0.80 8.40
C ALA A 161 20.32 -0.32 7.39
N ALA A 162 20.73 0.01 6.16
CA ALA A 162 19.82 0.36 5.07
C ALA A 162 18.84 -0.79 4.76
N ASN A 163 19.35 -2.00 4.66
CA ASN A 163 18.54 -3.19 4.42
C ASN A 163 17.57 -3.49 5.57
N ARG A 164 18.04 -3.42 6.83
CA ARG A 164 17.16 -3.58 8.01
C ARG A 164 16.06 -2.54 8.07
N HIS A 165 16.39 -1.28 7.79
CA HIS A 165 15.40 -0.21 7.77
C HIS A 165 14.30 -0.47 6.74
N VAL A 166 14.66 -0.91 5.54
CA VAL A 166 13.71 -1.29 4.49
C VAL A 166 12.85 -2.48 4.92
N SER A 167 13.45 -3.50 5.54
CA SER A 167 12.70 -4.67 6.04
C SER A 167 11.66 -4.27 7.09
N THR A 168 12.02 -3.39 8.05
CA THR A 168 11.05 -2.91 9.06
C THR A 168 9.91 -2.10 8.43
N LEU A 169 10.20 -1.25 7.44
CA LEU A 169 9.17 -0.53 6.71
C LEU A 169 8.19 -1.46 5.98
N LEU A 170 8.69 -2.55 5.39
CA LEU A 170 7.86 -3.55 4.71
C LEU A 170 6.99 -4.32 5.72
N GLU A 171 7.53 -4.72 6.88
CA GLU A 171 6.77 -5.39 7.95
C GLU A 171 5.67 -4.49 8.52
N GLU A 172 5.95 -3.20 8.76
CA GLU A 172 4.95 -2.23 9.21
C GLU A 172 3.84 -2.04 8.17
N GLN A 173 4.18 -2.01 6.90
CA GLN A 173 3.19 -1.95 5.82
C GLN A 173 2.33 -3.21 5.76
N GLU A 174 2.93 -4.39 5.89
CA GLU A 174 2.20 -5.65 5.88
C GLU A 174 1.21 -5.73 7.05
N SER A 175 1.64 -5.37 8.25
CA SER A 175 0.79 -5.34 9.44
C SER A 175 -0.40 -4.35 9.29
N THR A 176 -0.14 -3.19 8.73
CA THR A 176 -1.18 -2.18 8.44
C THR A 176 -2.17 -2.69 7.40
N MET A 177 -1.70 -3.38 6.35
CA MET A 177 -2.56 -3.98 5.33
C MET A 177 -3.46 -5.08 5.88
N LEU A 178 -2.93 -5.95 6.75
CA LEU A 178 -3.71 -7.00 7.39
C LEU A 178 -4.82 -6.42 8.28
N THR A 179 -4.51 -5.38 9.05
CA THR A 179 -5.49 -4.69 9.90
C THR A 179 -6.57 -4.00 9.08
N GLN A 180 -6.22 -3.30 8.01
CA GLN A 180 -7.18 -2.66 7.11
C GLN A 180 -8.05 -3.68 6.36
N SER A 181 -7.47 -4.80 5.92
CA SER A 181 -8.22 -5.89 5.29
C SER A 181 -9.26 -6.48 6.24
N GLY A 182 -8.95 -6.62 7.53
CA GLY A 182 -9.89 -7.04 8.56
C GLY A 182 -11.09 -6.10 8.69
N HIS A 183 -10.87 -4.79 8.73
CA HIS A 183 -11.97 -3.81 8.80
C HIS A 183 -12.88 -3.84 7.56
N ILE A 184 -12.31 -4.00 6.36
CA ILE A 184 -13.09 -4.14 5.13
C ILE A 184 -13.97 -5.39 5.19
N MET A 185 -13.42 -6.51 5.64
CA MET A 185 -14.16 -7.77 5.75
C MET A 185 -15.35 -7.65 6.72
N VAL A 186 -15.15 -6.99 7.86
CA VAL A 186 -16.23 -6.71 8.81
C VAL A 186 -17.32 -5.84 8.19
N LEU A 187 -16.96 -4.80 7.45
CA LEU A 187 -17.93 -3.94 6.77
C LEU A 187 -18.72 -4.68 5.70
N ILE A 188 -18.06 -5.55 4.90
CA ILE A 188 -18.74 -6.37 3.89
C ILE A 188 -19.73 -7.34 4.54
N VAL A 189 -19.33 -8.01 5.62
CA VAL A 189 -20.20 -8.93 6.36
C VAL A 189 -21.39 -8.18 6.95
N ALA A 190 -21.16 -7.03 7.59
CA ALA A 190 -22.23 -6.20 8.15
C ALA A 190 -23.24 -5.78 7.06
N GLN A 191 -22.76 -5.36 5.90
CA GLN A 191 -23.63 -5.00 4.76
C GLN A 191 -24.42 -6.21 4.25
N LEU A 192 -23.81 -7.37 4.16
CA LEU A 192 -24.48 -8.59 3.71
C LEU A 192 -25.60 -8.99 4.69
N VAL A 193 -25.37 -8.86 5.99
CA VAL A 193 -26.39 -9.07 7.03
C VAL A 193 -27.55 -8.08 6.90
N ILE A 194 -27.27 -6.80 6.68
CA ILE A 194 -28.30 -5.78 6.49
C ILE A 194 -29.15 -6.08 5.24
N LEU A 195 -28.51 -6.47 4.13
CA LEU A 195 -29.22 -6.86 2.90
C LEU A 195 -30.12 -8.08 3.11
N LEU A 196 -29.64 -9.10 3.83
CA LEU A 196 -30.42 -10.29 4.16
C LEU A 196 -31.62 -9.94 5.05
N LEU A 197 -31.43 -9.09 6.06
CA LEU A 197 -32.53 -8.61 6.91
C LEU A 197 -33.58 -7.82 6.11
N ALA A 198 -33.14 -6.95 5.20
CA ALA A 198 -34.02 -6.21 4.32
C ALA A 198 -34.81 -7.14 3.38
N ALA A 199 -34.16 -8.13 2.79
CA ALA A 199 -34.81 -9.15 1.96
C ALA A 199 -35.81 -9.99 2.74
N ALA A 200 -35.45 -10.43 3.96
CA ALA A 200 -36.33 -11.17 4.85
C ALA A 200 -37.57 -10.35 5.24
N ALA A 201 -37.39 -9.06 5.58
CA ALA A 201 -38.50 -8.16 5.90
C ALA A 201 -39.47 -7.95 4.72
N LEU A 202 -38.91 -7.84 3.48
CA LEU A 202 -39.72 -7.76 2.26
C LEU A 202 -40.49 -9.04 1.99
N ALA A 203 -39.85 -10.21 2.13
CA ALA A 203 -40.49 -11.51 1.94
C ALA A 203 -41.61 -11.73 2.98
N TRP A 204 -41.35 -11.41 4.25
CA TRP A 204 -42.36 -11.48 5.32
C TRP A 204 -43.55 -10.58 5.01
N ARG A 205 -43.32 -9.37 4.53
CA ARG A 205 -44.39 -8.43 4.17
C ARG A 205 -45.22 -8.93 2.99
N GLN A 206 -44.59 -9.48 1.95
CA GLN A 206 -45.30 -10.08 0.83
C GLN A 206 -46.19 -11.26 1.27
N TYR A 207 -45.62 -12.16 2.10
CA TYR A 207 -46.36 -13.27 2.64
C TYR A 207 -47.60 -12.84 3.44
N ARG A 208 -47.46 -11.80 4.27
CA ARG A 208 -48.57 -11.22 5.05
C ARG A 208 -49.66 -10.61 4.16
N GLN A 209 -49.26 -9.86 3.14
CA GLN A 209 -50.20 -9.28 2.16
C GLN A 209 -50.95 -10.37 1.35
N GLU A 210 -50.28 -11.44 1.01
CA GLU A 210 -50.89 -12.58 0.29
C GLU A 210 -51.97 -13.23 1.15
N LYS A 211 -51.72 -13.47 2.43
CA LYS A 211 -52.71 -13.97 3.39
C LYS A 211 -53.91 -13.03 3.55
N GLU A 212 -53.67 -11.73 3.68
CA GLU A 212 -54.76 -10.75 3.78
C GLU A 212 -55.63 -10.72 2.50
N ARG A 213 -55.03 -10.83 1.33
CA ARG A 213 -55.73 -10.93 0.06
C ARG A 213 -56.57 -12.21 -0.03
N GLN A 214 -56.02 -13.35 0.34
CA GLN A 214 -56.78 -14.61 0.36
C GLN A 214 -57.94 -14.56 1.34
N ALA A 215 -57.77 -13.96 2.51
CA ALA A 215 -58.86 -13.77 3.47
C ALA A 215 -59.98 -12.87 2.93
N LEU A 216 -59.61 -11.75 2.26
CA LEU A 216 -60.57 -10.86 1.63
C LEU A 216 -61.33 -11.55 0.46
N GLN A 217 -60.64 -12.35 -0.34
CA GLN A 217 -61.27 -13.10 -1.43
C GLN A 217 -62.28 -14.11 -0.90
N ARG A 218 -61.93 -14.88 0.15
CA ARG A 218 -62.87 -15.81 0.80
C ARG A 218 -64.10 -15.10 1.35
N LEU A 219 -63.91 -13.91 1.98
CA LEU A 219 -65.00 -13.11 2.49
C LEU A 219 -65.89 -12.61 1.36
N THR A 220 -65.34 -12.17 0.23
CA THR A 220 -66.09 -11.71 -0.93
C THR A 220 -66.87 -12.85 -1.56
N GLU A 221 -66.25 -14.05 -1.70
CA GLU A 221 -66.95 -15.24 -2.21
C GLU A 221 -68.09 -15.67 -1.31
N SER A 222 -67.90 -15.64 0.04
CA SER A 222 -68.96 -15.98 1.00
C SER A 222 -70.10 -14.96 0.96
N LEU A 223 -69.83 -13.65 0.82
CA LEU A 223 -70.84 -12.62 0.66
C LEU A 223 -71.64 -12.76 -0.66
N GLN A 224 -70.95 -13.09 -1.77
CA GLN A 224 -71.62 -13.36 -3.04
C GLN A 224 -72.53 -14.58 -2.97
N ALA A 225 -72.05 -15.67 -2.32
CA ALA A 225 -72.87 -16.85 -2.13
C ALA A 225 -74.09 -16.59 -1.22
N ALA A 226 -73.93 -15.80 -0.13
CA ALA A 226 -75.03 -15.40 0.71
C ALA A 226 -76.06 -14.49 0.01
N ASN A 227 -75.56 -13.57 -0.85
CA ASN A 227 -76.43 -12.69 -1.64
C ASN A 227 -77.20 -13.47 -2.69
N ALA A 228 -76.60 -14.41 -3.38
CA ALA A 228 -77.24 -15.31 -4.33
C ALA A 228 -78.33 -16.15 -3.66
N ALA A 229 -78.06 -16.75 -2.49
CA ALA A 229 -79.04 -17.49 -1.70
C ALA A 229 -80.24 -16.62 -1.24
N ALA A 230 -79.94 -15.35 -0.85
CA ALA A 230 -80.99 -14.40 -0.45
C ALA A 230 -81.90 -13.97 -1.65
N GLU A 231 -81.33 -13.78 -2.82
CA GLU A 231 -82.06 -13.49 -4.04
C GLU A 231 -82.90 -14.66 -4.48
N GLU A 232 -82.45 -15.92 -4.41
CA GLU A 232 -83.24 -17.12 -4.68
C GLU A 232 -84.39 -17.25 -3.71
N ALA A 233 -84.13 -17.06 -2.41
CA ALA A 233 -85.18 -17.07 -1.38
C ALA A 233 -86.25 -15.99 -1.60
N ASN A 234 -85.83 -14.81 -2.08
CA ASN A 234 -86.77 -13.71 -2.34
C ASN A 234 -87.60 -13.94 -3.62
N ARG A 235 -87.01 -14.56 -4.67
CA ARG A 235 -87.77 -14.98 -5.89
C ARG A 235 -88.78 -16.05 -5.57
N GLY A 236 -88.45 -16.98 -4.70
CA GLY A 236 -89.39 -18.02 -4.26
C GLY A 236 -90.57 -17.46 -3.48
N LYS A 237 -90.39 -16.34 -2.73
CA LYS A 237 -91.51 -15.66 -2.00
C LYS A 237 -92.39 -14.80 -2.91
N SER A 238 -91.93 -14.34 -4.08
CA SER A 238 -92.73 -13.52 -4.97
C SER A 238 -93.56 -14.34 -5.99
N GLN A 239 -93.49 -15.67 -5.93
CA GLN A 239 -94.29 -16.58 -6.77
C GLN A 239 -95.51 -17.19 -6.03
N PHE A 240 -95.77 -16.79 -4.78
CA PHE A 240 -96.99 -17.07 -4.06
C PHE A 240 -97.73 -15.76 -3.77
#